data_07fbbea539ce294178b6ffde630aaeb1
#
_entry.id   07fbbea539ce294178b6ffde630aaeb1
#
_cell.length_a   1.000
_cell.length_b   1.000
_cell.length_c   1.000
_cell.angle_alpha   90.00
_cell.angle_beta   90.00
_cell.angle_gamma   90.00
#
_symmetry.space_group_name_H-M   'P 1'
#
loop_
_entity.id
_entity.type
_entity.pdbx_description
1 polymer ?
#
loop_
_entity_poly.entity_id
_entity_poly.type
_entity_poly.pdbx_seq_one_letter_code
_entity_poly.pdbx_strand_id
1 'polypeptide(L)'
;LTMANQTTEDVFSLLDNLLKWTKSQIGNLNVVYQDVDAVEVVDSVIDVFNMVAGLKKITIREEKPEKLPVCTDIDMLKTIIRNLLSNAIKFSNENSEVLVKMEEQGDTVVVSVKDSGCGIDEEGQKKLLHTDTHFSTFGTNNEEGSGLGLLLCQDFAVKSGGKLWFTSKKGEGSTFYFSIPLKK
;
A
#
# COMPACT_ATOMS: atom_id res chain seq x y z
N LEU A 1 24.74 10.96 9.13
CA LEU A 1 23.47 11.55 9.63
C LEU A 1 22.25 11.02 8.86
N THR A 2 22.31 10.80 7.56
CA THR A 2 21.19 10.29 6.73
C THR A 2 20.80 8.83 7.05
N MET A 3 21.75 7.93 7.25
CA MET A 3 21.46 6.52 7.58
C MET A 3 20.77 6.33 8.95
N ALA A 4 21.17 7.09 9.96
CA ALA A 4 20.56 7.00 11.30
C ALA A 4 19.10 7.47 11.30
N ASN A 5 18.75 8.49 10.51
CA ASN A 5 17.38 8.96 10.37
C ASN A 5 16.49 7.92 9.64
N GLN A 6 17.00 7.30 8.57
CA GLN A 6 16.28 6.26 7.84
C GLN A 6 15.94 5.07 8.74
N THR A 7 16.93 4.56 9.49
CA THR A 7 16.73 3.44 10.42
C THR A 7 15.69 3.78 11.50
N THR A 8 15.68 5.02 11.99
CA THR A 8 14.72 5.47 13.01
C THR A 8 13.29 5.53 12.44
N GLU A 9 13.12 6.04 11.23
CA GLU A 9 11.82 6.09 10.55
C GLU A 9 11.30 4.68 10.23
N ASP A 10 12.17 3.77 9.80
CA ASP A 10 11.82 2.38 9.53
C ASP A 10 11.35 1.65 10.79
N VAL A 11 12.04 1.84 11.93
CA VAL A 11 11.66 1.28 13.23
C VAL A 11 10.34 1.87 13.71
N PHE A 12 10.13 3.18 13.56
CA PHE A 12 8.88 3.83 13.95
C PHE A 12 7.69 3.33 13.12
N SER A 13 7.88 3.19 11.80
CA SER A 13 6.87 2.62 10.90
C SER A 13 6.54 1.17 11.25
N LEU A 14 7.55 0.38 11.60
CA LEU A 14 7.38 -1.01 12.06
C LEU A 14 6.54 -1.06 13.34
N LEU A 15 6.88 -0.24 14.34
CA LEU A 15 6.14 -0.17 15.61
C LEU A 15 4.69 0.29 15.41
N ASP A 16 4.45 1.28 14.57
CA ASP A 16 3.10 1.77 14.26
C ASP A 16 2.26 0.69 13.56
N ASN A 17 2.84 0.00 12.58
CA ASN A 17 2.19 -1.12 11.89
C ASN A 17 1.89 -2.28 12.85
N LEU A 18 2.84 -2.63 13.73
CA LEU A 18 2.66 -3.68 14.73
C LEU A 18 1.56 -3.31 15.73
N LEU A 19 1.54 -2.07 16.20
CA LEU A 19 0.51 -1.58 17.12
C LEU A 19 -0.88 -1.59 16.48
N LYS A 20 -1.01 -1.15 15.24
CA LYS A 20 -2.26 -1.18 14.48
C LYS A 20 -2.71 -2.60 14.23
N TRP A 21 -1.79 -3.49 13.84
CA TRP A 21 -2.11 -4.91 13.64
C TRP A 21 -2.56 -5.59 14.92
N THR A 22 -1.86 -5.36 16.04
CA THR A 22 -2.22 -5.93 17.36
C THR A 22 -3.60 -5.44 17.80
N LYS A 23 -3.89 -4.13 17.68
CA LYS A 23 -5.22 -3.57 17.99
C LYS A 23 -6.32 -4.20 17.13
N SER A 24 -6.01 -4.46 15.87
CA SER A 24 -6.92 -5.09 14.93
C SER A 24 -7.23 -6.55 15.32
N GLN A 25 -6.22 -7.34 15.72
CA GLN A 25 -6.38 -8.74 16.12
C GLN A 25 -7.13 -8.91 17.45
N ILE A 26 -6.95 -7.98 18.39
CA ILE A 26 -7.64 -8.02 19.71
C ILE A 26 -9.11 -7.55 19.60
N GLY A 27 -9.55 -7.11 18.41
CA GLY A 27 -10.91 -6.62 18.20
C GLY A 27 -11.17 -5.21 18.77
N ASN A 28 -10.14 -4.52 19.22
CA ASN A 28 -10.20 -3.17 19.79
C ASN A 28 -10.05 -2.05 18.74
N LEU A 29 -10.06 -2.40 17.45
CA LEU A 29 -10.02 -1.41 16.39
C LEU A 29 -11.44 -0.99 16.03
N ASN A 30 -11.85 0.18 16.49
CA ASN A 30 -13.11 0.78 16.10
C ASN A 30 -12.97 1.36 14.68
N VAL A 31 -13.72 0.80 13.73
CA VAL A 31 -13.80 1.33 12.35
C VAL A 31 -14.72 2.53 12.36
N VAL A 32 -14.23 3.67 11.90
CA VAL A 32 -14.99 4.93 11.83
C VAL A 32 -15.33 5.22 10.37
N TYR A 33 -16.49 4.76 9.92
CA TYR A 33 -16.95 5.02 8.56
C TYR A 33 -17.33 6.49 8.36
N GLN A 34 -16.80 7.09 7.30
CA GLN A 34 -17.06 8.47 6.89
C GLN A 34 -17.30 8.53 5.39
N ASP A 35 -18.18 9.44 4.98
CA ASP A 35 -18.37 9.77 3.57
C ASP A 35 -17.25 10.66 3.11
N VAL A 36 -16.47 10.17 2.16
CA VAL A 36 -15.28 10.87 1.64
C VAL A 36 -15.14 10.67 0.14
N ASP A 37 -14.39 11.55 -0.49
CA ASP A 37 -13.89 11.33 -1.84
C ASP A 37 -12.57 10.54 -1.76
N ALA A 38 -12.57 9.32 -2.29
CA ALA A 38 -11.37 8.48 -2.28
C ALA A 38 -10.21 9.12 -3.05
N VAL A 39 -10.51 9.94 -4.10
CA VAL A 39 -9.48 10.66 -4.85
C VAL A 39 -8.74 11.63 -3.94
N GLU A 40 -9.44 12.47 -3.19
CA GLU A 40 -8.82 13.45 -2.28
C GLU A 40 -7.93 12.77 -1.22
N VAL A 41 -8.41 11.64 -0.68
CA VAL A 41 -7.65 10.90 0.34
C VAL A 41 -6.36 10.31 -0.24
N VAL A 42 -6.43 9.70 -1.43
CA VAL A 42 -5.28 9.12 -2.11
C VAL A 42 -4.28 10.19 -2.51
N ASP A 43 -4.74 11.32 -3.08
CA ASP A 43 -3.91 12.45 -3.46
C ASP A 43 -3.11 12.99 -2.27
N SER A 44 -3.76 13.15 -1.12
CA SER A 44 -3.09 13.62 0.10
C SER A 44 -1.92 12.73 0.54
N VAL A 45 -1.97 11.44 0.22
CA VAL A 45 -0.88 10.50 0.49
C VAL A 45 0.19 10.57 -0.59
N ILE A 46 -0.21 10.63 -1.87
CA ILE A 46 0.72 10.74 -3.01
C ILE A 46 1.57 12.00 -2.89
N ASP A 47 1.02 13.13 -2.49
CA ASP A 47 1.75 14.39 -2.30
C ASP A 47 2.94 14.22 -1.33
N VAL A 48 2.74 13.49 -0.23
CA VAL A 48 3.83 13.17 0.71
C VAL A 48 4.86 12.24 0.07
N PHE A 49 4.40 11.22 -0.67
CA PHE A 49 5.29 10.22 -1.27
C PHE A 49 6.03 10.72 -2.52
N ASN A 50 5.58 11.77 -3.20
CA ASN A 50 6.31 12.40 -4.30
C ASN A 50 7.71 12.86 -3.87
N MET A 51 7.85 13.37 -2.64
CA MET A 51 9.16 13.75 -2.10
C MET A 51 10.07 12.52 -1.91
N VAL A 52 9.54 11.44 -1.34
CA VAL A 52 10.28 10.19 -1.10
C VAL A 52 10.67 9.52 -2.42
N ALA A 53 9.75 9.45 -3.38
CA ALA A 53 9.99 8.90 -4.71
C ALA A 53 11.07 9.69 -5.46
N GLY A 54 11.05 11.03 -5.33
CA GLY A 54 12.04 11.92 -5.92
C GLY A 54 13.48 11.64 -5.47
N LEU A 55 13.69 11.22 -4.22
CA LEU A 55 15.02 10.82 -3.72
C LEU A 55 15.59 9.62 -4.49
N LYS A 56 14.74 8.72 -4.97
CA LYS A 56 15.09 7.55 -5.78
C LYS A 56 14.88 7.79 -7.29
N LYS A 57 14.58 9.04 -7.68
CA LYS A 57 14.27 9.44 -9.06
C LYS A 57 13.10 8.65 -9.67
N ILE A 58 12.15 8.27 -8.86
CA ILE A 58 10.93 7.58 -9.28
C ILE A 58 9.84 8.63 -9.47
N THR A 59 9.09 8.52 -10.57
CA THR A 59 7.94 9.37 -10.86
C THR A 59 6.66 8.62 -10.47
N ILE A 60 5.81 9.23 -9.64
CA ILE A 60 4.47 8.69 -9.38
C ILE A 60 3.52 9.31 -10.40
N ARG A 61 2.87 8.46 -11.19
CA ARG A 61 1.85 8.84 -12.17
C ARG A 61 0.49 8.40 -11.67
N GLU A 62 -0.52 9.20 -11.98
CA GLU A 62 -1.89 8.96 -11.57
C GLU A 62 -2.82 8.81 -12.77
N GLU A 63 -3.70 7.83 -12.72
CA GLU A 63 -4.85 7.65 -13.62
C GLU A 63 -6.10 7.53 -12.77
N LYS A 64 -6.91 8.58 -12.72
CA LYS A 64 -8.06 8.67 -11.83
C LYS A 64 -9.16 9.54 -12.43
N PRO A 65 -10.43 9.28 -12.08
CA PRO A 65 -11.52 10.21 -12.38
C PRO A 65 -11.44 11.47 -11.51
N GLU A 66 -12.32 12.42 -11.75
CA GLU A 66 -12.40 13.65 -10.96
C GLU A 66 -12.83 13.40 -9.51
N LYS A 67 -13.74 12.45 -9.28
CA LYS A 67 -14.29 12.09 -7.96
C LYS A 67 -14.63 10.61 -7.86
N LEU A 68 -14.47 10.06 -6.65
CA LEU A 68 -14.90 8.70 -6.29
C LEU A 68 -15.46 8.69 -4.86
N PRO A 69 -16.78 8.96 -4.69
CA PRO A 69 -17.41 8.98 -3.38
C PRO A 69 -17.51 7.57 -2.79
N VAL A 70 -16.99 7.40 -1.58
CA VAL A 70 -17.01 6.13 -0.83
C VAL A 70 -17.40 6.39 0.62
N CYS A 71 -17.85 5.33 1.32
CA CYS A 71 -18.01 5.34 2.76
C CYS A 71 -16.98 4.39 3.38
N THR A 72 -15.95 4.94 4.00
CA THR A 72 -14.81 4.16 4.51
C THR A 72 -14.14 4.83 5.71
N ASP A 73 -13.27 4.10 6.37
CA ASP A 73 -12.38 4.67 7.39
C ASP A 73 -11.15 5.30 6.71
N ILE A 74 -10.99 6.61 6.89
CA ILE A 74 -9.92 7.40 6.25
C ILE A 74 -8.54 6.92 6.69
N ASP A 75 -8.35 6.57 7.97
CA ASP A 75 -7.05 6.16 8.48
C ASP A 75 -6.65 4.78 7.95
N MET A 76 -7.63 3.87 7.81
CA MET A 76 -7.40 2.58 7.15
C MET A 76 -7.05 2.76 5.69
N LEU A 77 -7.80 3.59 4.94
CA LEU A 77 -7.54 3.90 3.54
C LEU A 77 -6.13 4.49 3.37
N LYS A 78 -5.78 5.51 4.15
CA LYS A 78 -4.43 6.11 4.13
C LYS A 78 -3.35 5.10 4.46
N THR A 79 -3.59 4.19 5.41
CA THR A 79 -2.61 3.17 5.80
C THR A 79 -2.37 2.18 4.66
N ILE A 80 -3.42 1.73 3.96
CA ILE A 80 -3.30 0.85 2.79
C ILE A 80 -2.46 1.54 1.72
N ILE A 81 -2.84 2.76 1.30
CA ILE A 81 -2.12 3.50 0.24
C ILE A 81 -0.65 3.72 0.60
N ARG A 82 -0.36 4.14 1.83
CA ARG A 82 1.03 4.33 2.30
C ARG A 82 1.87 3.06 2.17
N ASN A 83 1.34 1.92 2.62
CA ASN A 83 2.07 0.66 2.53
C ASN A 83 2.29 0.23 1.08
N LEU A 84 1.29 0.36 0.21
CA LEU A 84 1.42 0.01 -1.19
C LEU A 84 2.40 0.92 -1.93
N LEU A 85 2.33 2.25 -1.72
CA LEU A 85 3.28 3.20 -2.30
C LEU A 85 4.71 3.00 -1.79
N SER A 86 4.87 2.81 -0.48
CA SER A 86 6.17 2.50 0.12
C SER A 86 6.79 1.26 -0.50
N ASN A 87 6.02 0.18 -0.66
CA ASN A 87 6.49 -1.04 -1.31
C ASN A 87 6.84 -0.81 -2.79
N ALA A 88 5.98 -0.11 -3.53
CA ALA A 88 6.22 0.19 -4.94
C ALA A 88 7.53 0.98 -5.14
N ILE A 89 7.78 2.01 -4.33
CA ILE A 89 9.02 2.78 -4.38
C ILE A 89 10.22 1.94 -3.96
N LYS A 90 10.07 1.16 -2.88
CA LYS A 90 11.13 0.31 -2.34
C LYS A 90 11.63 -0.73 -3.35
N PHE A 91 10.73 -1.39 -4.06
CA PHE A 91 11.05 -2.47 -4.99
C PHE A 91 11.25 -2.01 -6.43
N SER A 92 10.99 -0.75 -6.74
CA SER A 92 11.28 -0.14 -8.04
C SER A 92 12.76 0.21 -8.19
N ASN A 93 13.26 0.15 -9.41
CA ASN A 93 14.59 0.66 -9.76
C ASN A 93 14.58 2.19 -9.84
N GLU A 94 15.77 2.80 -9.74
CA GLU A 94 15.92 4.24 -10.00
C GLU A 94 15.48 4.60 -11.44
N ASN A 95 15.01 5.83 -11.62
CA ASN A 95 14.53 6.37 -12.90
C ASN A 95 13.33 5.61 -13.48
N SER A 96 12.52 4.93 -12.66
CA SER A 96 11.33 4.22 -13.06
C SER A 96 10.04 4.99 -12.73
N GLU A 97 8.91 4.40 -13.06
CA GLU A 97 7.57 4.95 -12.79
C GLU A 97 6.78 4.01 -11.87
N VAL A 98 6.05 4.61 -10.95
CA VAL A 98 4.99 3.95 -10.17
C VAL A 98 3.67 4.52 -10.64
N LEU A 99 2.74 3.67 -11.09
CA LEU A 99 1.41 4.07 -11.54
C LEU A 99 0.37 3.79 -10.47
N VAL A 100 -0.34 4.82 -10.03
CA VAL A 100 -1.53 4.72 -9.17
C VAL A 100 -2.76 4.90 -10.06
N LYS A 101 -3.60 3.87 -10.15
CA LYS A 101 -4.84 3.94 -10.91
C LYS A 101 -6.05 3.76 -10.00
N MET A 102 -7.08 4.57 -10.21
CA MET A 102 -8.35 4.51 -9.51
C MET A 102 -9.49 4.43 -10.50
N GLU A 103 -10.38 3.47 -10.33
CA GLU A 103 -11.53 3.30 -11.23
C GLU A 103 -12.73 2.65 -10.51
N GLU A 104 -13.92 2.95 -11.00
CA GLU A 104 -15.13 2.23 -10.61
C GLU A 104 -15.20 0.89 -11.34
N GLN A 105 -15.44 -0.18 -10.58
CA GLN A 105 -15.68 -1.52 -11.10
C GLN A 105 -16.95 -2.11 -10.45
N GLY A 106 -18.08 -1.98 -11.14
CA GLY A 106 -19.38 -2.41 -10.60
C GLY A 106 -19.77 -1.62 -9.35
N ASP A 107 -19.94 -2.31 -8.23
CA ASP A 107 -20.31 -1.71 -6.93
C ASP A 107 -19.10 -1.33 -6.05
N THR A 108 -17.91 -1.28 -6.62
CA THR A 108 -16.67 -0.99 -5.88
C THR A 108 -15.79 0.03 -6.59
N VAL A 109 -15.01 0.77 -5.82
CA VAL A 109 -13.81 1.48 -6.29
C VAL A 109 -12.64 0.52 -6.17
N VAL A 110 -11.89 0.37 -7.24
CA VAL A 110 -10.61 -0.35 -7.25
C VAL A 110 -9.48 0.65 -7.34
N VAL A 111 -8.55 0.57 -6.41
CA VAL A 111 -7.29 1.31 -6.45
C VAL A 111 -6.16 0.33 -6.68
N SER A 112 -5.30 0.63 -7.63
CA SER A 112 -4.12 -0.18 -7.93
C SER A 112 -2.85 0.65 -7.89
N VAL A 113 -1.78 0.04 -7.39
CA VAL A 113 -0.42 0.60 -7.37
C VAL A 113 0.47 -0.37 -8.13
N LYS A 114 0.98 0.07 -9.27
CA LYS A 114 1.85 -0.71 -10.15
C LYS A 114 3.27 -0.19 -10.08
N ASP A 115 4.21 -1.09 -9.86
CA ASP A 115 5.64 -0.84 -9.96
C ASP A 115 6.26 -1.59 -11.16
N SER A 116 7.41 -1.12 -11.60
CA SER A 116 8.25 -1.75 -12.64
C SER A 116 9.53 -2.32 -12.00
N GLY A 117 9.41 -2.90 -10.82
CA GLY A 117 10.52 -3.37 -10.02
C GLY A 117 10.93 -4.81 -10.30
N CYS A 118 11.52 -5.44 -9.30
CA CYS A 118 12.04 -6.81 -9.41
C CYS A 118 10.96 -7.89 -9.56
N GLY A 119 9.70 -7.56 -9.29
CA GLY A 119 8.61 -8.53 -9.26
C GLY A 119 8.80 -9.61 -8.18
N ILE A 120 7.88 -10.55 -8.10
CA ILE A 120 7.83 -11.60 -7.09
C ILE A 120 7.80 -12.95 -7.78
N ASP A 121 8.68 -13.87 -7.40
CA ASP A 121 8.68 -15.22 -7.93
C ASP A 121 7.51 -16.05 -7.36
N GLU A 122 7.23 -17.20 -7.98
CA GLU A 122 6.09 -18.06 -7.63
C GLU A 122 6.11 -18.51 -6.16
N GLU A 123 7.29 -18.75 -5.60
CA GLU A 123 7.43 -19.16 -4.20
C GLU A 123 7.10 -18.00 -3.25
N GLY A 124 7.59 -16.80 -3.55
CA GLY A 124 7.26 -15.57 -2.83
C GLY A 124 5.77 -15.23 -2.91
N GLN A 125 5.17 -15.36 -4.10
CA GLN A 125 3.74 -15.12 -4.29
C GLN A 125 2.87 -16.02 -3.42
N LYS A 126 3.23 -17.29 -3.27
CA LYS A 126 2.52 -18.25 -2.40
C LYS A 126 2.56 -17.89 -0.91
N LYS A 127 3.59 -17.15 -0.49
CA LYS A 127 3.82 -16.77 0.92
C LYS A 127 3.29 -15.38 1.26
N LEU A 128 3.13 -14.50 0.27
CA LEU A 128 2.99 -13.07 0.47
C LEU A 128 1.76 -12.62 1.27
N LEU A 129 0.62 -13.28 1.10
CA LEU A 129 -0.64 -12.94 1.80
C LEU A 129 -1.07 -14.03 2.81
N HIS A 130 -0.18 -14.93 3.17
CA HIS A 130 -0.46 -15.93 4.20
C HIS A 130 -0.05 -15.42 5.58
N THR A 131 -0.98 -15.40 6.51
CA THR A 131 -0.78 -14.93 7.91
C THR A 131 0.23 -15.76 8.69
N ASP A 132 0.47 -17.00 8.29
CA ASP A 132 1.36 -17.94 8.99
C ASP A 132 2.83 -17.80 8.57
N THR A 133 3.13 -16.97 7.57
CA THR A 133 4.48 -16.79 7.05
C THR A 133 4.86 -15.32 7.01
N HIS A 134 5.84 -14.92 7.82
CA HIS A 134 6.48 -13.62 7.67
C HIS A 134 7.36 -13.63 6.42
N PHE A 135 6.81 -13.12 5.31
CA PHE A 135 7.56 -12.97 4.07
C PHE A 135 8.05 -11.53 3.95
N SER A 136 9.35 -11.36 4.03
CA SER A 136 10.02 -10.08 3.77
C SER A 136 11.21 -10.30 2.85
N THR A 137 11.41 -9.36 1.93
CA THR A 137 12.58 -9.33 1.03
C THR A 137 13.19 -7.94 1.07
N PHE A 138 14.49 -7.88 0.76
CA PHE A 138 15.18 -6.58 0.62
C PHE A 138 14.71 -5.85 -0.63
N GLY A 139 14.55 -4.54 -0.52
CA GLY A 139 14.29 -3.66 -1.65
C GLY A 139 15.50 -3.51 -2.55
N THR A 140 15.34 -2.80 -3.68
CA THR A 140 16.39 -2.62 -4.70
C THR A 140 17.62 -1.86 -4.20
N ASN A 141 17.46 -1.04 -3.14
CA ASN A 141 18.55 -0.34 -2.45
C ASN A 141 18.84 -0.94 -1.05
N ASN A 142 18.61 -2.24 -0.89
CA ASN A 142 18.85 -2.96 0.37
C ASN A 142 17.93 -2.50 1.54
N GLU A 143 16.77 -1.92 1.22
CA GLU A 143 15.78 -1.52 2.22
C GLU A 143 15.13 -2.76 2.87
N GLU A 144 15.12 -2.83 4.19
CA GLU A 144 14.54 -3.94 4.94
C GLU A 144 13.02 -3.76 5.09
N GLY A 145 12.25 -4.84 5.02
CA GLY A 145 10.80 -4.83 5.20
C GLY A 145 10.37 -5.62 6.43
N SER A 146 9.31 -5.15 7.10
CA SER A 146 8.76 -5.84 8.28
C SER A 146 7.93 -7.08 7.94
N GLY A 147 7.49 -7.24 6.70
CA GLY A 147 6.53 -8.27 6.31
C GLY A 147 5.10 -8.05 6.85
N LEU A 148 4.88 -7.09 7.74
CA LEU A 148 3.58 -6.83 8.37
C LEU A 148 2.69 -5.87 7.58
N GLY A 149 3.27 -5.04 6.71
CA GLY A 149 2.52 -3.98 6.00
C GLY A 149 1.40 -4.53 5.11
N LEU A 150 1.66 -5.58 4.34
CA LEU A 150 0.64 -6.18 3.46
C LEU A 150 -0.43 -6.96 4.24
N LEU A 151 -0.08 -7.62 5.34
CA LEU A 151 -1.04 -8.29 6.22
C LEU A 151 -2.00 -7.27 6.86
N LEU A 152 -1.47 -6.12 7.28
CA LEU A 152 -2.29 -5.02 7.79
C LEU A 152 -3.20 -4.45 6.69
N CYS A 153 -2.68 -4.28 5.46
CA CYS A 153 -3.49 -3.84 4.32
C CYS A 153 -4.62 -4.81 4.00
N GLN A 154 -4.35 -6.11 4.05
CA GLN A 154 -5.36 -7.15 3.82
C GLN A 154 -6.47 -7.08 4.88
N ASP A 155 -6.12 -6.99 6.15
CA ASP A 155 -7.07 -6.88 7.26
C ASP A 155 -7.92 -5.59 7.13
N PHE A 156 -7.30 -4.46 6.82
CA PHE A 156 -8.00 -3.18 6.66
C PHE A 156 -8.90 -3.17 5.42
N ALA A 157 -8.48 -3.76 4.31
CA ALA A 157 -9.32 -3.89 3.13
C ALA A 157 -10.58 -4.71 3.43
N VAL A 158 -10.45 -5.83 4.14
CA VAL A 158 -11.57 -6.67 4.56
C VAL A 158 -12.50 -5.91 5.52
N LYS A 159 -11.96 -5.19 6.52
CA LYS A 159 -12.73 -4.38 7.46
C LYS A 159 -13.45 -3.22 6.78
N SER A 160 -12.91 -2.71 5.69
CA SER A 160 -13.56 -1.69 4.84
C SER A 160 -14.60 -2.27 3.87
N GLY A 161 -14.88 -3.58 3.95
CA GLY A 161 -15.87 -4.25 3.10
C GLY A 161 -15.35 -4.61 1.70
N GLY A 162 -14.05 -4.53 1.48
CA GLY A 162 -13.40 -4.85 0.22
C GLY A 162 -12.42 -6.01 0.31
N LYS A 163 -11.41 -5.99 -0.55
CA LYS A 163 -10.36 -7.02 -0.61
C LYS A 163 -9.04 -6.43 -1.10
N LEU A 164 -7.94 -7.12 -0.81
CA LEU A 164 -6.60 -6.88 -1.34
C LEU A 164 -6.18 -8.08 -2.21
N TRP A 165 -5.59 -7.83 -3.37
CA TRP A 165 -4.97 -8.85 -4.23
C TRP A 165 -3.81 -8.26 -5.01
N PHE A 166 -3.08 -9.07 -5.73
CA PHE A 166 -1.96 -8.63 -6.54
C PHE A 166 -1.76 -9.49 -7.78
N THR A 167 -1.03 -8.94 -8.74
CA THR A 167 -0.41 -9.66 -9.85
C THR A 167 1.05 -9.29 -9.89
N SER A 168 1.92 -10.26 -10.15
CA SER A 168 3.36 -10.01 -10.22
C SER A 168 4.04 -11.02 -11.13
N LYS A 169 5.13 -10.57 -11.77
CA LYS A 169 6.01 -11.44 -12.52
C LYS A 169 7.44 -11.04 -12.25
N LYS A 170 8.27 -12.00 -11.90
CA LYS A 170 9.69 -11.77 -11.61
C LYS A 170 10.39 -11.07 -12.77
N GLY A 171 11.03 -9.96 -12.49
CA GLY A 171 11.72 -9.10 -13.47
C GLY A 171 10.84 -8.11 -14.24
N GLU A 172 9.49 -8.13 -14.04
CA GLU A 172 8.57 -7.23 -14.73
C GLU A 172 7.81 -6.29 -13.79
N GLY A 173 7.96 -6.48 -12.47
CA GLY A 173 7.29 -5.69 -11.44
C GLY A 173 6.03 -6.34 -10.88
N SER A 174 5.30 -5.56 -10.09
CA SER A 174 4.08 -6.01 -9.41
C SER A 174 2.98 -4.96 -9.53
N THR A 175 1.73 -5.41 -9.42
CA THR A 175 0.59 -4.53 -9.25
C THR A 175 -0.22 -5.03 -8.06
N PHE A 176 -0.38 -4.19 -7.06
CA PHE A 176 -1.23 -4.44 -5.92
C PHE A 176 -2.54 -3.69 -6.10
N TYR A 177 -3.63 -4.38 -5.78
CA TYR A 177 -4.97 -3.86 -5.91
C TYR A 177 -5.69 -3.95 -4.57
N PHE A 178 -6.51 -2.96 -4.25
CA PHE A 178 -7.52 -3.12 -3.22
C PHE A 178 -8.83 -2.50 -3.67
N SER A 179 -9.93 -2.99 -3.11
CA SER A 179 -11.26 -2.47 -3.40
C SER A 179 -11.94 -1.91 -2.15
N ILE A 180 -12.80 -0.92 -2.36
CA ILE A 180 -13.68 -0.34 -1.36
C ILE A 180 -15.08 -0.32 -1.97
N PRO A 181 -16.16 -0.63 -1.20
CA PRO A 181 -17.52 -0.48 -1.70
C PRO A 181 -17.81 0.97 -2.09
N LEU A 182 -18.46 1.17 -3.25
CA LEU A 182 -19.01 2.47 -3.61
C LEU A 182 -20.09 2.87 -2.62
N LYS A 183 -20.18 4.16 -2.34
CA LYS A 183 -21.33 4.71 -1.64
C LYS A 183 -22.54 4.60 -2.56
N LYS A 184 -23.55 3.87 -2.11
CA LYS A 184 -24.87 3.84 -2.76
C LYS A 184 -25.70 5.04 -2.36
#